data_9ce41ef0c22474160d751f65b92d5ec4
#
_entry.id   9ce41ef0c22474160d751f65b92d5ec4
#
_cell.length_a   1.000
_cell.length_b   1.000
_cell.length_c   1.000
_cell.angle_alpha   90.00
_cell.angle_beta   90.00
_cell.angle_gamma   90.00
#
_symmetry.space_group_name_H-M   'P 1'
#
loop_
_entity.id
_entity.type
_entity.pdbx_description
1 polymer ?
#
loop_
_entity_poly.entity_id
_entity_poly.type
_entity_poly.pdbx_seq_one_letter_code
_entity_poly.pdbx_strand_id
1 'polypeptide(L)'
;MVDSSPMHENQTSSPADVTLRMPHPFASPYAGPLPIRPRLLWILLSWVLFVVLLVAGAGGFTGGLFSTLGDAAPTTIFSGGQSVTVALDPADKPAIYAAVDQPTDVRCQLGDGADPRVRLTPPAVSQTLTLNGTTWELLFEAGVPEAGTYQLSCEGDEVRFGVGKQLTGVAGLLAGGAVALLALPTVGFLAALIVTVVVLARRSTARRRPA
;
A
#
# COMPACT_ATOMS: atom_id res chain seq x y z
N MET A 1 -14.28 -84.65 73.36
CA MET A 1 -13.13 -85.37 72.77
C MET A 1 -12.22 -84.27 72.32
N VAL A 2 -11.26 -84.01 73.13
CA VAL A 2 -9.84 -84.20 72.87
C VAL A 2 -9.33 -83.22 71.79
N ASP A 3 -8.41 -82.40 71.87
CA ASP A 3 -7.32 -82.25 72.87
C ASP A 3 -6.40 -81.10 72.35
N SER A 4 -5.83 -80.43 73.29
CA SER A 4 -4.43 -80.01 73.36
C SER A 4 -3.94 -78.81 72.50
N SER A 5 -3.71 -77.82 73.30
CA SER A 5 -2.52 -76.97 73.26
C SER A 5 -1.19 -77.76 73.18
N PRO A 6 -0.02 -77.22 73.04
CA PRO A 6 0.45 -75.92 73.58
C PRO A 6 1.60 -75.20 72.79
N MET A 7 1.92 -74.02 73.25
CA MET A 7 3.27 -73.47 73.63
C MET A 7 4.36 -73.31 72.61
N HIS A 8 4.93 -72.20 72.68
CA HIS A 8 6.26 -71.66 73.03
C HIS A 8 6.74 -70.70 71.89
N GLU A 9 6.79 -69.42 72.24
CA GLU A 9 8.01 -68.84 72.82
C GLU A 9 9.23 -68.87 71.88
N ASN A 10 9.56 -67.72 71.33
CA ASN A 10 10.89 -67.21 71.62
C ASN A 10 11.05 -65.76 71.20
N GLN A 11 11.39 -64.95 72.15
CA GLN A 11 11.96 -63.65 71.99
C GLN A 11 13.33 -63.76 71.34
N THR A 12 13.53 -62.97 70.29
CA THR A 12 14.86 -62.53 70.01
C THR A 12 14.78 -61.09 69.58
N SER A 13 15.14 -60.29 70.53
CA SER A 13 15.52 -58.88 70.32
C SER A 13 16.65 -58.80 69.29
N SER A 14 16.42 -58.12 68.19
CA SER A 14 17.47 -57.76 67.30
C SER A 14 17.48 -56.20 67.06
N PRO A 15 18.62 -55.64 66.98
CA PRO A 15 18.85 -54.21 67.30
C PRO A 15 18.40 -53.28 66.14
N ALA A 16 18.04 -52.13 66.59
CA ALA A 16 17.87 -50.93 65.84
C ALA A 16 18.49 -50.86 64.42
N ASP A 17 17.66 -51.07 63.42
CA ASP A 17 17.98 -50.59 62.08
C ASP A 17 17.55 -49.11 61.98
N VAL A 18 18.51 -48.27 62.35
CA VAL A 18 18.44 -46.84 62.06
C VAL A 18 18.65 -46.66 60.55
N THR A 19 17.60 -46.94 59.80
CA THR A 19 17.56 -46.49 58.41
C THR A 19 17.55 -44.96 58.44
N LEU A 20 18.74 -44.44 58.20
CA LEU A 20 18.93 -43.05 57.81
C LEU A 20 17.96 -42.78 56.66
N ARG A 21 16.79 -42.20 56.96
CA ARG A 21 15.94 -41.55 55.96
C ARG A 21 16.75 -40.45 55.35
N MET A 22 17.44 -40.72 54.24
CA MET A 22 17.99 -39.67 53.40
C MET A 22 16.84 -38.74 53.06
N PRO A 23 16.94 -37.44 53.33
CA PRO A 23 15.99 -36.48 52.82
C PRO A 23 15.99 -36.61 51.28
N HIS A 24 14.87 -36.98 50.68
CA HIS A 24 14.69 -36.94 49.25
C HIS A 24 15.09 -35.54 48.78
N PRO A 25 16.01 -35.45 47.81
CA PRO A 25 16.36 -34.14 47.25
C PRO A 25 15.04 -33.57 46.74
N PHE A 26 14.75 -32.33 47.21
CA PHE A 26 13.60 -31.57 46.82
C PHE A 26 13.39 -31.75 45.32
N ALA A 27 12.34 -32.43 44.93
CA ALA A 27 11.87 -32.45 43.56
C ALA A 27 11.61 -30.99 43.24
N SER A 28 12.49 -30.41 42.45
CA SER A 28 12.32 -29.06 41.90
C SER A 28 10.91 -29.05 41.31
N PRO A 29 10.05 -28.10 41.68
CA PRO A 29 8.77 -27.98 41.02
C PRO A 29 9.12 -27.73 39.54
N TYR A 30 8.86 -28.75 38.72
CA TYR A 30 8.97 -28.63 37.28
C TYR A 30 8.08 -27.47 36.91
N ALA A 31 8.68 -26.27 36.67
CA ALA A 31 7.96 -25.15 36.13
C ALA A 31 7.53 -25.59 34.73
N GLY A 32 6.35 -26.17 34.66
CA GLY A 32 5.72 -26.51 33.39
C GLY A 32 5.75 -25.30 32.50
N PRO A 33 5.93 -25.45 31.18
CA PRO A 33 5.99 -24.35 30.26
C PRO A 33 4.78 -23.42 30.53
N LEU A 34 5.08 -22.15 30.83
CA LEU A 34 4.07 -21.15 31.13
C LEU A 34 3.02 -21.18 30.00
N PRO A 35 1.73 -21.34 30.32
CA PRO A 35 0.70 -21.38 29.29
C PRO A 35 0.73 -20.02 28.57
N ILE A 36 1.18 -20.04 27.32
CA ILE A 36 1.15 -18.88 26.44
C ILE A 36 -0.32 -18.60 26.15
N ARG A 37 -0.97 -17.82 26.98
CA ARG A 37 -2.34 -17.34 26.75
C ARG A 37 -2.30 -16.45 25.54
N PRO A 38 -2.94 -16.80 24.41
CA PRO A 38 -3.05 -15.89 23.28
C PRO A 38 -3.76 -14.65 23.78
N ARG A 39 -2.99 -13.56 23.91
CA ARG A 39 -3.51 -12.31 24.45
C ARG A 39 -4.48 -11.73 23.41
N LEU A 40 -5.67 -11.33 23.84
CA LEU A 40 -6.64 -10.60 22.99
C LEU A 40 -5.99 -9.38 22.32
N LEU A 41 -4.91 -8.90 22.87
CA LEU A 41 -4.05 -7.86 22.33
C LEU A 41 -3.56 -8.18 20.91
N TRP A 42 -3.33 -9.43 20.54
CA TRP A 42 -2.93 -9.82 19.19
C TRP A 42 -4.07 -9.63 18.17
N ILE A 43 -5.31 -9.88 18.58
CA ILE A 43 -6.48 -9.60 17.73
C ILE A 43 -6.58 -8.09 17.52
N LEU A 44 -6.52 -7.31 18.61
CA LEU A 44 -6.58 -5.87 18.52
C LEU A 44 -5.45 -5.32 17.63
N LEU A 45 -4.21 -5.80 17.82
CA LEU A 45 -3.06 -5.34 17.03
C LEU A 45 -3.23 -5.64 15.55
N SER A 46 -3.75 -6.82 15.18
CA SER A 46 -3.97 -7.18 13.78
C SER A 46 -5.06 -6.33 13.12
N TRP A 47 -6.11 -5.97 13.85
CA TRP A 47 -7.14 -5.07 13.36
C TRP A 47 -6.66 -3.62 13.26
N VAL A 48 -5.85 -3.15 14.21
CA VAL A 48 -5.21 -1.82 14.12
C VAL A 48 -4.29 -1.77 12.91
N LEU A 49 -3.48 -2.82 12.69
CA LEU A 49 -2.61 -2.91 11.51
C LEU A 49 -3.42 -2.86 10.20
N PHE A 50 -4.55 -3.58 10.14
CA PHE A 50 -5.45 -3.53 8.99
C PHE A 50 -5.95 -2.10 8.72
N VAL A 51 -6.43 -1.39 9.75
CA VAL A 51 -6.90 -0.01 9.62
C VAL A 51 -5.78 0.92 9.16
N VAL A 52 -4.57 0.77 9.71
CA VAL A 52 -3.39 1.56 9.29
C VAL A 52 -3.07 1.32 7.81
N LEU A 53 -3.07 0.07 7.36
CA LEU A 53 -2.83 -0.26 5.94
C LEU A 53 -3.93 0.29 5.02
N LEU A 54 -5.17 0.26 5.47
CA LEU A 54 -6.30 0.83 4.72
C LEU A 54 -6.15 2.35 4.57
N VAL A 55 -5.85 3.05 5.66
CA VAL A 55 -5.66 4.51 5.65
C VAL A 55 -4.43 4.89 4.83
N ALA A 56 -3.33 4.15 4.97
CA ALA A 56 -2.11 4.39 4.20
C ALA A 56 -2.32 4.14 2.70
N GLY A 57 -3.05 3.08 2.34
CA GLY A 57 -3.41 2.78 0.95
C GLY A 57 -4.29 3.86 0.34
N ALA A 58 -5.34 4.26 1.04
CA ALA A 58 -6.24 5.32 0.58
C ALA A 58 -5.52 6.68 0.49
N GLY A 59 -4.76 7.06 1.51
CA GLY A 59 -4.00 8.31 1.54
C GLY A 59 -2.90 8.37 0.49
N GLY A 60 -2.18 7.27 0.30
CA GLY A 60 -1.15 7.18 -0.74
C GLY A 60 -1.72 7.27 -2.15
N PHE A 61 -2.86 6.62 -2.40
CA PHE A 61 -3.54 6.69 -3.70
C PHE A 61 -4.04 8.10 -3.99
N THR A 62 -4.76 8.73 -3.05
CA THR A 62 -5.27 10.10 -3.25
C THR A 62 -4.13 11.11 -3.39
N GLY A 63 -3.12 11.05 -2.53
CA GLY A 63 -1.95 11.94 -2.62
C GLY A 63 -1.20 11.79 -3.94
N GLY A 64 -0.96 10.56 -4.40
CA GLY A 64 -0.35 10.28 -5.69
C GLY A 64 -1.17 10.79 -6.88
N LEU A 65 -2.49 10.64 -6.83
CA LEU A 65 -3.38 11.12 -7.86
C LEU A 65 -3.36 12.66 -7.95
N PHE A 66 -3.47 13.34 -6.82
CA PHE A 66 -3.44 14.81 -6.80
C PHE A 66 -2.11 15.39 -7.27
N SER A 67 -0.97 14.78 -6.90
CA SER A 67 0.33 15.22 -7.40
C SER A 67 0.45 15.06 -8.91
N THR A 68 0.02 13.92 -9.46
CA THR A 68 0.08 13.66 -10.91
C THR A 68 -0.82 14.60 -11.71
N LEU A 69 -2.02 14.89 -11.20
CA LEU A 69 -2.91 15.86 -11.85
C LEU A 69 -2.36 17.30 -11.77
N GLY A 70 -1.73 17.65 -10.65
CA GLY A 70 -1.06 18.93 -10.49
C GLY A 70 0.11 19.11 -11.47
N ASP A 71 0.91 18.06 -11.64
CA ASP A 71 2.04 18.07 -12.57
C ASP A 71 1.61 18.13 -14.05
N ALA A 72 0.44 17.59 -14.39
CA ALA A 72 -0.11 17.67 -15.73
C ALA A 72 -0.82 19.00 -16.04
N ALA A 73 -1.11 19.79 -15.00
CA ALA A 73 -1.77 21.08 -15.18
C ALA A 73 -0.94 22.00 -16.08
N PRO A 74 -1.59 22.72 -17.02
CA PRO A 74 -0.91 23.72 -17.83
C PRO A 74 -0.25 24.78 -16.95
N THR A 75 1.06 24.93 -17.03
CA THR A 75 1.83 25.90 -16.24
C THR A 75 1.98 27.23 -16.95
N THR A 76 2.04 27.20 -18.29
CA THR A 76 2.13 28.40 -19.12
C THR A 76 0.90 28.49 -19.97
N ILE A 77 0.08 29.52 -19.72
CA ILE A 77 -1.19 29.75 -20.45
C ILE A 77 -1.02 30.98 -21.34
N PHE A 78 -1.43 30.87 -22.61
CA PHE A 78 -1.39 31.94 -23.58
C PHE A 78 -2.60 31.88 -24.51
N SER A 79 -2.88 32.99 -25.22
CA SER A 79 -4.00 33.07 -26.16
C SER A 79 -3.54 32.77 -27.59
N GLY A 80 -4.47 32.33 -28.42
CA GLY A 80 -4.22 32.15 -29.85
C GLY A 80 -3.63 33.40 -30.51
N GLY A 81 -2.77 33.19 -31.49
CA GLY A 81 -2.01 34.26 -32.17
C GLY A 81 -0.81 34.78 -31.40
N GLN A 82 -0.59 34.32 -30.16
CA GLN A 82 0.59 34.68 -29.37
C GLN A 82 1.72 33.70 -29.57
N SER A 83 2.95 34.20 -29.57
CA SER A 83 4.16 33.39 -29.51
C SER A 83 4.76 33.48 -28.11
N VAL A 84 5.01 32.34 -27.49
CA VAL A 84 5.56 32.24 -26.14
C VAL A 84 6.82 31.41 -26.12
N THR A 85 7.70 31.75 -25.22
CA THR A 85 8.93 30.97 -24.98
C THR A 85 8.70 30.06 -23.80
N VAL A 86 8.86 28.74 -24.03
CA VAL A 86 8.60 27.70 -23.03
C VAL A 86 9.83 26.84 -22.82
N ALA A 87 10.09 26.49 -21.57
CA ALA A 87 11.11 25.51 -21.24
C ALA A 87 10.51 24.11 -21.38
N LEU A 88 11.09 23.28 -22.24
CA LEU A 88 10.64 21.93 -22.49
C LEU A 88 11.77 20.95 -22.19
N ASP A 89 11.43 19.84 -21.53
CA ASP A 89 12.33 18.72 -21.26
C ASP A 89 11.70 17.43 -21.82
N PRO A 90 12.41 16.68 -22.69
CA PRO A 90 11.88 15.44 -23.23
C PRO A 90 11.53 14.40 -22.15
N ALA A 91 12.22 14.42 -21.00
CA ALA A 91 11.93 13.54 -19.87
C ALA A 91 10.55 13.80 -19.26
N ASP A 92 10.07 15.02 -19.31
CA ASP A 92 8.76 15.44 -18.80
C ASP A 92 7.61 15.13 -19.76
N LYS A 93 7.91 14.66 -21.00
CA LYS A 93 6.92 14.44 -22.04
C LYS A 93 5.98 15.64 -22.22
N PRO A 94 6.49 16.78 -22.69
CA PRO A 94 5.69 17.98 -22.75
C PRO A 94 4.52 17.85 -23.72
N ALA A 95 3.41 18.50 -23.38
CA ALA A 95 2.16 18.43 -24.08
C ALA A 95 1.50 19.79 -24.19
N ILE A 96 0.78 20.02 -25.28
CA ILE A 96 0.04 21.25 -25.54
C ILE A 96 -1.43 20.96 -25.43
N TYR A 97 -2.08 21.71 -24.54
CA TYR A 97 -3.51 21.63 -24.26
C TYR A 97 -4.21 22.89 -24.80
N ALA A 98 -5.47 22.75 -25.17
CA ALA A 98 -6.34 23.87 -25.44
C ALA A 98 -7.55 23.84 -24.49
N ALA A 99 -7.93 25.01 -24.02
CA ALA A 99 -9.21 25.21 -23.35
C ALA A 99 -10.26 25.48 -24.42
N VAL A 100 -10.96 24.43 -24.83
CA VAL A 100 -11.96 24.51 -25.88
C VAL A 100 -13.31 24.06 -25.36
N ASP A 101 -14.33 24.85 -25.63
CA ASP A 101 -15.74 24.50 -25.41
C ASP A 101 -16.35 23.85 -26.67
N GLN A 102 -15.69 24.02 -27.84
CA GLN A 102 -16.10 23.47 -29.12
C GLN A 102 -14.90 23.08 -29.98
N PRO A 103 -15.04 22.10 -30.87
CA PRO A 103 -14.02 21.75 -31.83
C PRO A 103 -13.64 22.96 -32.69
N THR A 104 -12.39 23.34 -32.67
CA THR A 104 -11.86 24.48 -33.43
C THR A 104 -10.62 24.03 -34.18
N ASP A 105 -10.46 24.47 -35.43
CA ASP A 105 -9.25 24.25 -36.20
C ASP A 105 -8.10 25.02 -35.57
N VAL A 106 -7.16 24.29 -35.00
CA VAL A 106 -6.00 24.84 -34.30
C VAL A 106 -4.73 24.42 -35.02
N ARG A 107 -3.83 25.38 -35.23
CA ARG A 107 -2.50 25.11 -35.76
C ARG A 107 -1.45 25.61 -34.78
N CYS A 108 -0.56 24.70 -34.39
CA CYS A 108 0.56 25.07 -33.53
C CYS A 108 1.88 24.77 -34.25
N GLN A 109 2.87 25.59 -33.94
CA GLN A 109 4.23 25.50 -34.45
C GLN A 109 5.20 25.57 -33.28
N LEU A 110 6.15 24.66 -33.22
CA LEU A 110 7.17 24.60 -32.18
C LEU A 110 8.55 24.84 -32.81
N GLY A 111 9.28 25.81 -32.29
CA GLY A 111 10.56 26.22 -32.86
C GLY A 111 10.42 27.00 -34.19
N ASP A 112 11.53 27.15 -34.87
CA ASP A 112 11.63 27.80 -36.18
C ASP A 112 11.43 26.84 -37.36
N GLY A 113 11.16 25.57 -37.10
CA GLY A 113 11.02 24.52 -38.09
C GLY A 113 12.36 24.05 -38.72
N ALA A 114 13.49 24.55 -38.24
CA ALA A 114 14.81 24.18 -38.78
C ALA A 114 15.27 22.79 -38.29
N ASP A 115 14.95 22.40 -37.08
CA ASP A 115 15.30 21.07 -36.54
C ASP A 115 14.15 20.07 -36.70
N PRO A 116 14.28 19.04 -37.56
CA PRO A 116 13.25 18.06 -37.80
C PRO A 116 12.95 17.17 -36.56
N ARG A 117 13.79 17.20 -35.54
CA ARG A 117 13.58 16.50 -34.29
C ARG A 117 12.61 17.25 -33.35
N VAL A 118 12.44 18.55 -33.58
CA VAL A 118 11.45 19.38 -32.89
C VAL A 118 10.13 19.27 -33.65
N ARG A 119 9.16 18.58 -33.07
CA ARG A 119 7.89 18.32 -33.76
C ARG A 119 6.71 18.28 -32.80
N LEU A 120 5.55 18.60 -33.34
CA LEU A 120 4.26 18.40 -32.71
C LEU A 120 3.58 17.19 -33.34
N THR A 121 3.14 16.26 -32.53
CA THR A 121 2.46 15.05 -32.99
C THR A 121 1.05 15.00 -32.38
N PRO A 122 -0.01 14.78 -33.16
CA PRO A 122 -1.33 14.57 -32.62
C PRO A 122 -1.32 13.38 -31.66
N PRO A 123 -2.04 13.45 -30.52
CA PRO A 123 -2.07 12.36 -29.57
C PRO A 123 -2.79 11.14 -30.17
N ALA A 124 -2.31 9.94 -29.81
CA ALA A 124 -2.95 8.69 -30.25
C ALA A 124 -4.34 8.49 -29.63
N VAL A 125 -4.59 9.11 -28.48
CA VAL A 125 -5.85 9.04 -27.74
C VAL A 125 -6.19 10.45 -27.22
N SER A 126 -7.42 10.89 -27.49
CA SER A 126 -7.93 12.17 -26.93
C SER A 126 -7.92 12.11 -25.41
N GLN A 127 -7.35 13.11 -24.80
CA GLN A 127 -7.29 13.27 -23.35
C GLN A 127 -7.87 14.62 -22.95
N THR A 128 -8.81 14.59 -22.03
CA THR A 128 -9.42 15.79 -21.46
C THR A 128 -9.14 15.87 -19.97
N LEU A 129 -8.84 17.09 -19.50
CA LEU A 129 -8.54 17.38 -18.12
C LEU A 129 -9.36 18.58 -17.68
N THR A 130 -10.19 18.43 -16.66
CA THR A 130 -10.94 19.57 -16.10
C THR A 130 -10.25 20.08 -14.85
N LEU A 131 -9.77 21.33 -14.92
CA LEU A 131 -9.09 22.03 -13.84
C LEU A 131 -9.77 23.37 -13.57
N ASN A 132 -10.14 23.62 -12.33
CA ASN A 132 -10.77 24.87 -11.90
C ASN A 132 -11.99 25.28 -12.77
N GLY A 133 -12.78 24.29 -13.20
CA GLY A 133 -13.94 24.53 -14.05
C GLY A 133 -13.65 24.75 -15.53
N THR A 134 -12.39 24.73 -15.95
CA THR A 134 -11.97 24.80 -17.36
C THR A 134 -11.60 23.40 -17.84
N THR A 135 -12.16 22.99 -18.97
CA THR A 135 -11.82 21.74 -19.63
C THR A 135 -10.70 21.97 -20.62
N TRP A 136 -9.62 21.24 -20.46
CA TRP A 136 -8.46 21.25 -21.32
C TRP A 136 -8.41 19.97 -22.13
N GLU A 137 -8.23 20.08 -23.43
CA GLU A 137 -8.05 18.95 -24.32
C GLU A 137 -6.61 18.89 -24.80
N LEU A 138 -6.01 17.69 -24.81
CA LEU A 138 -4.67 17.48 -25.35
C LEU A 138 -4.71 17.56 -26.88
N LEU A 139 -4.04 18.56 -27.43
CA LEU A 139 -3.97 18.77 -28.88
C LEU A 139 -2.74 18.12 -29.51
N PHE A 140 -1.58 18.32 -28.87
CA PHE A 140 -0.31 17.87 -29.41
C PHE A 140 0.63 17.37 -28.32
N GLU A 141 1.38 16.36 -28.68
CA GLU A 141 2.55 15.91 -27.94
C GLU A 141 3.78 16.59 -28.53
N ALA A 142 4.56 17.29 -27.68
CA ALA A 142 5.75 18.00 -28.13
C ALA A 142 6.98 17.08 -28.02
N GLY A 143 7.54 16.74 -29.19
CA GLY A 143 8.83 16.05 -29.26
C GLY A 143 9.95 17.04 -29.35
N VAL A 144 10.86 17.03 -28.37
CA VAL A 144 12.08 17.83 -28.35
C VAL A 144 13.29 16.93 -28.12
N PRO A 145 14.44 17.19 -28.76
CA PRO A 145 15.62 16.35 -28.64
C PRO A 145 16.37 16.51 -27.32
N GLU A 146 16.35 17.67 -26.76
CA GLU A 146 17.09 18.05 -25.53
C GLU A 146 16.28 19.02 -24.69
N ALA A 147 16.57 19.08 -23.40
CA ALA A 147 15.99 20.06 -22.50
C ALA A 147 16.48 21.47 -22.92
N GLY A 148 15.54 22.38 -23.10
CA GLY A 148 15.88 23.73 -23.60
C GLY A 148 14.68 24.63 -23.66
N THR A 149 14.91 25.80 -24.22
CA THR A 149 13.91 26.85 -24.39
C THR A 149 13.46 26.89 -25.84
N TYR A 150 12.17 26.72 -26.07
CA TYR A 150 11.58 26.66 -27.40
C TYR A 150 10.51 27.72 -27.57
N GLN A 151 10.41 28.28 -28.77
CA GLN A 151 9.33 29.19 -29.11
C GLN A 151 8.13 28.39 -29.60
N LEU A 152 6.98 28.63 -28.99
CA LEU A 152 5.70 27.99 -29.33
C LEU A 152 4.73 29.06 -29.81
N SER A 153 4.13 28.86 -30.94
CA SER A 153 3.05 29.71 -31.46
C SER A 153 1.86 28.81 -31.85
N CYS A 154 0.69 29.24 -31.43
CA CYS A 154 -0.56 28.54 -31.80
C CYS A 154 -1.57 29.55 -32.35
N GLU A 155 -2.20 29.21 -33.45
CA GLU A 155 -3.27 29.96 -34.09
C GLU A 155 -4.62 29.31 -33.74
N GLY A 156 -5.58 30.12 -33.36
CA GLY A 156 -6.94 29.74 -33.03
C GLY A 156 -7.68 30.91 -32.39
N ASP A 157 -8.81 31.29 -32.98
CA ASP A 157 -9.58 32.42 -32.50
C ASP A 157 -10.20 32.09 -31.15
N GLU A 158 -10.00 32.99 -30.16
CA GLU A 158 -10.53 32.90 -28.79
C GLU A 158 -10.14 31.66 -28.00
N VAL A 159 -9.17 30.85 -28.48
CA VAL A 159 -8.67 29.67 -27.82
C VAL A 159 -7.55 30.03 -26.86
N ARG A 160 -7.62 29.47 -25.63
CA ARG A 160 -6.50 29.53 -24.70
C ARG A 160 -5.71 28.23 -24.76
N PHE A 161 -4.42 28.37 -24.90
CA PHE A 161 -3.48 27.25 -24.93
C PHE A 161 -2.73 27.15 -23.62
N GLY A 162 -2.32 25.94 -23.31
CA GLY A 162 -1.52 25.68 -22.12
C GLY A 162 -0.47 24.62 -22.38
N VAL A 163 0.73 24.83 -21.85
CA VAL A 163 1.81 23.84 -21.89
C VAL A 163 1.87 23.12 -20.56
N GLY A 164 1.78 21.81 -20.60
CA GLY A 164 1.82 20.92 -19.46
C GLY A 164 2.58 19.65 -19.78
N LYS A 165 2.38 18.61 -18.96
CA LYS A 165 2.96 17.29 -19.17
C LYS A 165 1.89 16.30 -19.63
N GLN A 166 2.28 15.28 -20.39
CA GLN A 166 1.36 14.21 -20.78
C GLN A 166 0.88 13.42 -19.57
N LEU A 167 -0.39 13.05 -19.58
CA LEU A 167 -1.00 12.17 -18.58
C LEU A 167 -0.64 10.67 -18.77
N THR A 168 0.42 10.36 -19.50
CA THR A 168 0.81 8.96 -19.80
C THR A 168 1.09 8.11 -18.57
N GLY A 169 1.47 8.74 -17.44
CA GLY A 169 1.66 8.06 -16.15
C GLY A 169 0.37 7.72 -15.42
N VAL A 170 -0.73 8.42 -15.73
CA VAL A 170 -2.00 8.27 -14.98
C VAL A 170 -2.62 6.91 -15.19
N ALA A 171 -2.58 6.36 -16.42
CA ALA A 171 -3.10 5.02 -16.68
C ALA A 171 -2.33 3.94 -15.89
N GLY A 172 -1.01 4.05 -15.82
CA GLY A 172 -0.17 3.17 -15.00
C GLY A 172 -0.39 3.37 -13.50
N LEU A 173 -0.54 4.63 -13.08
CA LEU A 173 -0.80 4.97 -11.69
C LEU A 173 -2.21 4.53 -11.26
N LEU A 174 -3.21 4.69 -12.12
CA LEU A 174 -4.57 4.21 -11.86
C LEU A 174 -4.59 2.68 -11.80
N ALA A 175 -3.94 1.98 -12.73
CA ALA A 175 -3.86 0.53 -12.72
C ALA A 175 -3.07 0.02 -11.51
N GLY A 176 -1.87 0.51 -11.29
CA GLY A 176 -1.01 0.13 -10.16
C GLY A 176 -1.57 0.57 -8.81
N GLY A 177 -2.10 1.80 -8.74
CA GLY A 177 -2.72 2.35 -7.54
C GLY A 177 -4.03 1.64 -7.17
N ALA A 178 -4.87 1.29 -8.15
CA ALA A 178 -6.08 0.51 -7.91
C ALA A 178 -5.76 -0.90 -7.41
N VAL A 179 -4.74 -1.54 -8.00
CA VAL A 179 -4.26 -2.85 -7.51
C VAL A 179 -3.75 -2.73 -6.08
N ALA A 180 -2.94 -1.74 -5.77
CA ALA A 180 -2.42 -1.52 -4.41
C ALA A 180 -3.55 -1.19 -3.41
N LEU A 181 -4.51 -0.35 -3.82
CA LEU A 181 -5.68 0.02 -3.01
C LEU A 181 -6.55 -1.18 -2.65
N LEU A 182 -6.65 -2.17 -3.53
CA LEU A 182 -7.42 -3.39 -3.29
C LEU A 182 -6.59 -4.48 -2.62
N ALA A 183 -5.35 -4.67 -3.05
CA ALA A 183 -4.49 -5.75 -2.55
C ALA A 183 -4.07 -5.54 -1.09
N LEU A 184 -3.66 -4.32 -0.71
CA LEU A 184 -3.19 -4.04 0.65
C LEU A 184 -4.27 -4.28 1.72
N PRO A 185 -5.49 -3.72 1.59
CA PRO A 185 -6.56 -4.02 2.55
C PRO A 185 -6.98 -5.49 2.55
N THR A 186 -7.01 -6.14 1.38
CA THR A 186 -7.40 -7.55 1.27
C THR A 186 -6.42 -8.45 2.03
N VAL A 187 -5.12 -8.26 1.84
CA VAL A 187 -4.08 -9.01 2.57
C VAL A 187 -4.16 -8.72 4.07
N GLY A 188 -4.30 -7.45 4.46
CA GLY A 188 -4.45 -7.05 5.87
C GLY A 188 -5.69 -7.66 6.53
N PHE A 189 -6.81 -7.67 5.82
CA PHE A 189 -8.06 -8.28 6.30
C PHE A 189 -7.95 -9.80 6.47
N LEU A 190 -7.38 -10.50 5.48
CA LEU A 190 -7.16 -11.94 5.56
C LEU A 190 -6.23 -12.30 6.73
N ALA A 191 -5.16 -11.56 6.92
CA ALA A 191 -4.25 -11.74 8.05
C ALA A 191 -4.98 -11.54 9.39
N ALA A 192 -5.79 -10.49 9.52
CA ALA A 192 -6.59 -10.24 10.73
C ALA A 192 -7.62 -11.35 10.99
N LEU A 193 -8.26 -11.88 9.95
CA LEU A 193 -9.17 -13.02 10.07
C LEU A 193 -8.46 -14.28 10.55
N ILE A 194 -7.32 -14.61 9.93
CA ILE A 194 -6.54 -15.81 10.31
C ILE A 194 -6.11 -15.72 11.77
N VAL A 195 -5.55 -14.58 12.20
CA VAL A 195 -5.16 -14.36 13.60
C VAL A 195 -6.36 -14.51 14.53
N THR A 196 -7.49 -13.92 14.18
CA THR A 196 -8.72 -13.99 14.98
C THR A 196 -9.19 -15.44 15.12
N VAL A 197 -9.28 -16.19 14.02
CA VAL A 197 -9.71 -17.60 14.03
C VAL A 197 -8.76 -18.46 14.86
N VAL A 198 -7.44 -18.32 14.66
CA VAL A 198 -6.43 -19.08 15.40
C VAL A 198 -6.51 -18.81 16.91
N VAL A 199 -6.64 -17.53 17.30
CA VAL A 199 -6.75 -17.17 18.73
C VAL A 199 -8.03 -17.73 19.34
N LEU A 200 -9.16 -17.63 18.64
CA LEU A 200 -10.44 -18.16 19.11
C LEU A 200 -10.42 -19.68 19.17
N ALA A 201 -9.90 -20.38 18.17
CA ALA A 201 -9.78 -21.82 18.15
C ALA A 201 -8.92 -22.33 19.31
N ARG A 202 -7.76 -21.72 19.55
CA ARG A 202 -6.91 -22.07 20.70
C ARG A 202 -7.60 -21.84 22.04
N ARG A 203 -8.41 -20.79 22.15
CA ARG A 203 -9.17 -20.49 23.36
C ARG A 203 -10.29 -21.50 23.59
N SER A 204 -11.00 -21.95 22.57
CA SER A 204 -12.06 -22.96 22.67
C SER A 204 -11.51 -24.32 23.08
N THR A 205 -10.36 -24.72 22.53
CA THR A 205 -9.69 -25.99 22.88
C THR A 205 -9.19 -25.97 24.34
N ALA A 206 -8.68 -24.83 24.81
CA ALA A 206 -8.23 -24.67 26.20
C ALA A 206 -9.40 -24.78 27.22
N ARG A 207 -10.62 -24.41 26.84
CA ARG A 207 -11.82 -24.53 27.70
C ARG A 207 -12.41 -25.93 27.75
N ARG A 208 -12.11 -26.82 26.79
CA ARG A 208 -12.64 -28.16 26.67
C ARG A 208 -11.79 -29.22 27.36
N ARG A 209 -10.64 -28.88 27.97
CA ARG A 209 -9.87 -29.84 28.80
C ARG A 209 -10.46 -29.83 30.19
N PRO A 210 -11.20 -30.90 30.58
CA PRO A 210 -11.61 -31.07 31.96
C PRO A 210 -10.37 -31.28 32.83
N ALA A 211 -10.44 -30.77 34.07
CA ALA A 211 -9.40 -30.97 35.08
C ALA A 211 -9.37 -32.42 35.55
#